data_daa48e4e48127401c996b8b93347c734
#
_entry.id   daa48e4e48127401c996b8b93347c734
#
_cell.length_a   1.000
_cell.length_b   1.000
_cell.length_c   1.000
_cell.angle_alpha   90.00
_cell.angle_beta   90.00
_cell.angle_gamma   90.00
#
_symmetry.space_group_name_H-M   'P 1'
#
loop_
_entity.id
_entity.type
_entity.pdbx_description
1 polymer ?
#
loop_
_entity_poly.entity_id
_entity_poly.type
_entity_poly.pdbx_seq_one_letter_code
_entity_poly.pdbx_strand_id
1 'polypeptide(L)'
;MSHIRTVLGHSATQVRGRECCPSLFRTTDTAQILERIDGRSQESKRGLLPRLQESAALLNLNVHAAAGFAAAGAIIAGIIRNSEPEFDSARQVIQHDHPDVAALALSARLEDGVVLHTTGTADRDLREKTISSFVGITAPPWGVADSATVVQITMPGQPRSTSLVPAIHIALLRLENLLADLTELYAILRRDPPASSYVFISGPSKTADIESKLVHGAHGPREMHVVVVDLTR
;
A
#
# COMPACT_ATOMS: atom_id res chain seq x y z
N MET A 1 1.14 18.72 -29.44
CA MET A 1 2.40 18.98 -28.68
C MET A 1 3.28 20.07 -29.27
N SER A 2 3.34 20.28 -30.59
CA SER A 2 4.12 21.35 -31.23
C SER A 2 3.70 22.76 -30.78
N HIS A 3 2.40 23.01 -30.64
CA HIS A 3 1.84 24.31 -30.26
C HIS A 3 2.25 24.76 -28.85
N ILE A 4 2.26 23.84 -27.88
CA ILE A 4 2.68 24.13 -26.48
C ILE A 4 4.16 24.52 -26.44
N ARG A 5 5.01 23.88 -27.20
CA ARG A 5 6.44 24.20 -27.27
C ARG A 5 6.67 25.60 -27.80
N THR A 6 5.96 25.99 -28.87
CA THR A 6 6.08 27.32 -29.47
C THR A 6 5.64 28.42 -28.51
N VAL A 7 4.53 28.20 -27.76
CA VAL A 7 4.04 29.15 -26.75
C VAL A 7 5.04 29.31 -25.58
N LEU A 8 5.79 28.26 -25.24
CA LEU A 8 6.84 28.29 -24.22
C LEU A 8 8.20 28.79 -24.76
N GLY A 9 8.25 29.33 -25.99
CA GLY A 9 9.48 29.87 -26.57
C GLY A 9 10.48 28.82 -27.06
N HIS A 10 10.05 27.56 -27.22
CA HIS A 10 10.89 26.49 -27.72
C HIS A 10 10.61 26.20 -29.19
N SER A 11 11.65 25.94 -29.98
CA SER A 11 11.52 25.48 -31.35
C SER A 11 10.71 24.17 -31.40
N ALA A 12 9.78 24.05 -32.35
CA ALA A 12 8.95 22.86 -32.55
C ALA A 12 9.78 21.58 -32.80
N THR A 13 10.99 21.77 -33.33
CA THR A 13 11.91 20.70 -33.73
C THR A 13 13.02 20.41 -32.73
N GLN A 14 13.17 21.24 -31.68
CA GLN A 14 14.23 21.05 -30.71
C GLN A 14 13.95 19.84 -29.80
N VAL A 15 14.63 18.74 -30.05
CA VAL A 15 14.67 17.61 -29.14
C VAL A 15 15.58 18.00 -27.98
N ARG A 16 15.04 18.02 -26.74
CA ARG A 16 15.89 18.20 -25.55
C ARG A 16 16.80 16.99 -25.41
N GLY A 17 18.10 17.19 -25.66
CA GLY A 17 19.12 16.20 -25.40
C GLY A 17 19.20 15.88 -23.90
N ARG A 18 19.77 14.73 -23.57
CA ARG A 18 20.08 14.30 -22.18
C ARG A 18 20.93 15.33 -21.42
N GLU A 19 21.62 16.19 -22.15
CA GLU A 19 22.52 17.25 -21.65
C GLU A 19 21.76 18.39 -20.94
N CYS A 20 20.48 18.60 -21.28
CA CYS A 20 19.67 19.69 -20.68
C CYS A 20 19.32 19.45 -19.21
N CYS A 21 19.31 18.20 -18.76
CA CYS A 21 19.01 17.83 -17.37
C CYS A 21 19.84 16.60 -16.99
N PRO A 22 21.16 16.73 -16.78
CA PRO A 22 22.03 15.59 -16.52
C PRO A 22 21.63 14.77 -15.27
N SER A 23 21.01 15.44 -14.28
CA SER A 23 20.54 14.80 -13.05
C SER A 23 19.37 13.82 -13.28
N LEU A 24 18.56 14.04 -14.32
CA LEU A 24 17.45 13.14 -14.68
C LEU A 24 17.93 11.87 -15.40
N PHE A 25 19.16 11.88 -15.89
CA PHE A 25 19.75 10.79 -16.69
C PHE A 25 20.94 10.12 -15.98
N ARG A 26 21.07 10.32 -14.66
CA ARG A 26 22.06 9.56 -13.89
C ARG A 26 21.77 8.06 -14.08
N THR A 27 22.74 7.35 -14.61
CA THR A 27 22.70 5.88 -14.63
C THR A 27 22.81 5.39 -13.21
N THR A 28 21.70 5.01 -12.60
CA THR A 28 21.70 4.33 -11.32
C THR A 28 22.15 2.90 -11.55
N ASP A 29 23.18 2.47 -10.87
CA ASP A 29 23.61 1.07 -10.93
C ASP A 29 22.59 0.18 -10.23
N THR A 30 21.67 -0.35 -11.03
CA THR A 30 20.59 -1.21 -10.53
C THR A 30 21.11 -2.45 -9.82
N ALA A 31 22.25 -3.02 -10.29
CA ALA A 31 22.83 -4.20 -9.69
C ALA A 31 23.35 -3.92 -8.28
N GLN A 32 24.05 -2.81 -8.10
CA GLN A 32 24.56 -2.39 -6.79
C GLN A 32 23.42 -2.11 -5.79
N ILE A 33 22.29 -1.54 -6.25
CA ILE A 33 21.12 -1.31 -5.39
C ILE A 33 20.51 -2.64 -4.96
N LEU A 34 20.34 -3.59 -5.86
CA LEU A 34 19.79 -4.90 -5.55
C LEU A 34 20.68 -5.66 -4.57
N GLU A 35 22.01 -5.65 -4.77
CA GLU A 35 22.97 -6.25 -3.84
C GLU A 35 22.85 -5.63 -2.43
N ARG A 36 22.68 -4.31 -2.33
CA ARG A 36 22.46 -3.62 -1.05
C ARG A 36 21.15 -4.05 -0.38
N ILE A 37 20.07 -4.25 -1.15
CA ILE A 37 18.78 -4.73 -0.63
C ILE A 37 18.93 -6.16 -0.11
N ASP A 38 19.51 -7.04 -0.91
CA ASP A 38 19.68 -8.46 -0.59
C ASP A 38 20.64 -8.67 0.59
N GLY A 39 21.68 -7.85 0.70
CA GLY A 39 22.65 -7.87 1.81
C GLY A 39 22.19 -7.16 3.09
N ARG A 40 20.99 -6.59 3.14
CA ARG A 40 20.50 -5.84 4.32
C ARG A 40 20.22 -6.76 5.49
N SER A 41 20.91 -6.51 6.63
CA SER A 41 20.69 -7.24 7.87
C SER A 41 19.30 -7.00 8.47
N GLN A 42 18.84 -7.93 9.31
CA GLN A 42 17.55 -7.79 10.01
C GLN A 42 17.49 -6.54 10.89
N GLU A 43 18.62 -6.20 11.54
CA GLU A 43 18.72 -4.98 12.33
C GLU A 43 18.54 -3.72 11.47
N SER A 44 19.19 -3.67 10.30
CA SER A 44 19.03 -2.58 9.35
C SER A 44 17.60 -2.49 8.80
N LYS A 45 16.91 -3.62 8.60
CA LYS A 45 15.48 -3.65 8.21
C LYS A 45 14.61 -3.09 9.33
N ARG A 46 14.87 -3.47 10.60
CA ARG A 46 14.18 -2.89 11.76
C ARG A 46 14.39 -1.38 11.88
N GLY A 47 15.57 -0.89 11.51
CA GLY A 47 15.90 0.53 11.48
C GLY A 47 15.06 1.34 10.48
N LEU A 48 14.40 0.70 9.50
CA LEU A 48 13.49 1.38 8.58
C LEU A 48 12.10 1.63 9.19
N LEU A 49 11.73 0.91 10.25
CA LEU A 49 10.40 1.04 10.86
C LEU A 49 10.16 2.42 11.48
N PRO A 50 11.06 2.99 12.31
CA PRO A 50 10.92 4.37 12.80
C PRO A 50 10.78 5.39 11.66
N ARG A 51 11.54 5.23 10.58
CA ARG A 51 11.48 6.09 9.41
C ARG A 51 10.12 6.00 8.71
N LEU A 52 9.58 4.78 8.57
CA LEU A 52 8.23 4.56 8.07
C LEU A 52 7.19 5.27 8.95
N GLN A 53 7.30 5.15 10.29
CA GLN A 53 6.39 5.77 11.24
C GLN A 53 6.43 7.31 11.18
N GLU A 54 7.62 7.90 11.05
CA GLU A 54 7.80 9.34 10.90
C GLU A 54 7.14 9.85 9.59
N SER A 55 7.42 9.21 8.47
CA SER A 55 6.82 9.57 7.18
C SER A 55 5.31 9.37 7.17
N ALA A 56 4.82 8.31 7.81
CA ALA A 56 3.41 7.98 7.90
C ALA A 56 2.61 9.00 8.71
N ALA A 57 3.20 9.56 9.78
CA ALA A 57 2.56 10.58 10.61
C ALA A 57 2.18 11.82 9.81
N LEU A 58 2.99 12.22 8.84
CA LEU A 58 2.73 13.35 7.94
C LEU A 58 1.54 13.11 7.00
N LEU A 59 1.21 11.84 6.77
CA LEU A 59 0.14 11.42 5.87
C LEU A 59 -1.15 11.02 6.59
N ASN A 60 -1.19 11.06 7.93
CA ASN A 60 -2.27 10.48 8.76
C ASN A 60 -2.44 8.97 8.49
N LEU A 61 -1.34 8.27 8.30
CA LEU A 61 -1.28 6.83 8.14
C LEU A 61 -0.86 6.18 9.45
N ASN A 62 -1.62 5.20 9.92
CA ASN A 62 -1.34 4.49 11.16
C ASN A 62 -0.40 3.31 10.91
N VAL A 63 0.75 3.27 11.60
CA VAL A 63 1.72 2.17 11.48
C VAL A 63 1.80 1.39 12.78
N HIS A 64 1.60 0.08 12.69
CA HIS A 64 1.67 -0.86 13.81
C HIS A 64 2.80 -1.86 13.59
N ALA A 65 3.55 -2.17 14.63
CA ALA A 65 4.56 -3.21 14.62
C ALA A 65 4.04 -4.47 15.33
N ALA A 66 4.22 -5.62 14.72
CA ALA A 66 3.77 -6.91 15.25
C ALA A 66 4.90 -7.95 15.26
N ALA A 67 5.08 -8.64 16.38
CA ALA A 67 5.98 -9.79 16.49
C ALA A 67 5.26 -11.07 16.01
N GLY A 68 5.25 -11.29 14.70
CA GLY A 68 4.60 -12.43 14.06
C GLY A 68 3.11 -12.21 13.74
N PHE A 69 2.54 -13.18 13.02
CA PHE A 69 1.15 -13.12 12.54
C PHE A 69 0.09 -13.16 13.64
N ALA A 70 0.37 -13.83 14.75
CA ALA A 70 -0.57 -13.89 15.87
C ALA A 70 -0.80 -12.50 16.48
N ALA A 71 0.28 -11.72 16.70
CA ALA A 71 0.20 -10.35 17.19
C ALA A 71 -0.45 -9.43 16.15
N ALA A 72 -0.11 -9.58 14.88
CA ALA A 72 -0.72 -8.84 13.78
C ALA A 72 -2.24 -9.08 13.72
N GLY A 73 -2.67 -10.34 13.84
CA GLY A 73 -4.09 -10.70 13.86
C GLY A 73 -4.84 -10.06 15.03
N ALA A 74 -4.22 -9.99 16.22
CA ALA A 74 -4.81 -9.33 17.37
C ALA A 74 -4.95 -7.80 17.16
N ILE A 75 -3.93 -7.16 16.59
CA ILE A 75 -3.96 -5.73 16.23
C ILE A 75 -5.09 -5.47 15.24
N ILE A 76 -5.16 -6.23 14.15
CA ILE A 76 -6.17 -6.06 13.09
C ILE A 76 -7.58 -6.29 13.63
N ALA A 77 -7.79 -7.35 14.43
CA ALA A 77 -9.07 -7.59 15.08
C ALA A 77 -9.47 -6.43 16.03
N GLY A 78 -8.49 -5.85 16.74
CA GLY A 78 -8.71 -4.65 17.56
C GLY A 78 -9.12 -3.43 16.74
N ILE A 79 -8.49 -3.19 15.59
CA ILE A 79 -8.87 -2.11 14.67
C ILE A 79 -10.31 -2.31 14.19
N ILE A 80 -10.64 -3.52 13.72
CA ILE A 80 -12.00 -3.85 13.23
C ILE A 80 -13.05 -3.66 14.33
N ARG A 81 -12.76 -4.08 15.57
CA ARG A 81 -13.66 -3.94 16.71
C ARG A 81 -13.96 -2.49 17.03
N ASN A 82 -12.95 -1.63 17.02
CA ASN A 82 -13.05 -0.22 17.39
C ASN A 82 -13.52 0.68 16.24
N SER A 83 -13.73 0.11 15.04
CA SER A 83 -14.21 0.84 13.87
C SER A 83 -15.68 0.57 13.65
N GLU A 84 -16.39 1.60 13.18
CA GLU A 84 -17.81 1.49 12.83
C GLU A 84 -17.99 1.56 11.33
N PRO A 85 -18.88 0.71 10.77
CA PRO A 85 -19.32 0.84 9.38
C PRO A 85 -20.01 2.19 9.15
N GLU A 86 -19.97 2.67 7.92
CA GLU A 86 -20.74 3.83 7.52
C GLU A 86 -22.23 3.45 7.30
N PHE A 87 -23.13 4.40 7.57
CA PHE A 87 -24.57 4.27 7.28
C PHE A 87 -25.28 3.06 7.92
N ASP A 88 -24.94 2.70 9.15
CA ASP A 88 -25.54 1.57 9.89
C ASP A 88 -25.53 0.24 9.09
N SER A 89 -24.54 0.07 8.21
CA SER A 89 -24.38 -1.13 7.41
C SER A 89 -23.90 -2.31 8.24
N ALA A 90 -24.12 -3.53 7.74
CA ALA A 90 -23.59 -4.74 8.38
C ALA A 90 -22.07 -4.70 8.49
N ARG A 91 -21.53 -5.27 9.57
CA ARG A 91 -20.09 -5.35 9.81
C ARG A 91 -19.46 -6.39 8.90
N GLN A 92 -19.05 -5.99 7.71
CA GLN A 92 -18.44 -6.87 6.72
C GLN A 92 -16.98 -6.45 6.47
N VAL A 93 -16.10 -7.45 6.40
CA VAL A 93 -14.66 -7.30 6.15
C VAL A 93 -14.30 -8.12 4.94
N ILE A 94 -13.50 -7.57 4.04
CA ILE A 94 -12.97 -8.30 2.89
C ILE A 94 -11.45 -8.39 2.97
N GLN A 95 -10.88 -9.57 2.75
CA GLN A 95 -9.45 -9.81 2.79
C GLN A 95 -8.95 -10.49 1.52
N HIS A 96 -7.68 -10.25 1.18
CA HIS A 96 -7.01 -10.96 0.09
C HIS A 96 -6.90 -12.46 0.36
N ASP A 97 -7.05 -13.26 -0.69
CA ASP A 97 -6.61 -14.65 -0.71
C ASP A 97 -5.07 -14.67 -0.80
N HIS A 98 -4.43 -14.60 0.36
CA HIS A 98 -2.98 -14.55 0.50
C HIS A 98 -2.54 -15.34 1.75
N PRO A 99 -1.45 -16.15 1.68
CA PRO A 99 -0.99 -16.98 2.80
C PRO A 99 -0.75 -16.17 4.09
N ASP A 100 -0.17 -14.98 4.00
CA ASP A 100 0.09 -14.12 5.17
C ASP A 100 -1.20 -13.63 5.81
N VAL A 101 -2.21 -13.32 5.01
CA VAL A 101 -3.52 -12.89 5.50
C VAL A 101 -4.24 -14.08 6.15
N ALA A 102 -4.16 -15.26 5.55
CA ALA A 102 -4.70 -16.49 6.15
C ALA A 102 -4.03 -16.81 7.51
N ALA A 103 -2.71 -16.57 7.64
CA ALA A 103 -1.97 -16.79 8.88
C ALA A 103 -2.41 -15.87 10.04
N LEU A 104 -3.14 -14.79 9.78
CA LEU A 104 -3.74 -13.93 10.82
C LEU A 104 -4.85 -14.65 11.60
N ALA A 105 -5.44 -15.71 11.03
CA ALA A 105 -6.56 -16.46 11.59
C ALA A 105 -7.72 -15.56 12.08
N LEU A 106 -8.11 -14.58 11.24
CA LEU A 106 -9.09 -13.55 11.62
C LEU A 106 -10.46 -14.13 11.91
N SER A 107 -10.88 -15.20 11.24
CA SER A 107 -12.16 -15.86 11.50
C SER A 107 -12.34 -16.32 12.95
N ALA A 108 -11.24 -16.66 13.64
CA ALA A 108 -11.25 -17.05 15.05
C ALA A 108 -11.08 -15.88 16.04
N ARG A 109 -10.89 -14.67 15.53
CA ARG A 109 -10.57 -13.47 16.34
C ARG A 109 -11.63 -12.38 16.25
N LEU A 110 -12.46 -12.42 15.22
CA LEU A 110 -13.53 -11.46 15.02
C LEU A 110 -14.72 -11.81 15.94
N GLU A 111 -15.44 -10.79 16.34
CA GLU A 111 -16.64 -10.92 17.16
C GLU A 111 -17.81 -11.51 16.36
N ASP A 112 -18.78 -12.06 17.09
CA ASP A 112 -20.02 -12.51 16.49
C ASP A 112 -20.73 -11.36 15.77
N GLY A 113 -21.24 -11.64 14.57
CA GLY A 113 -21.91 -10.66 13.72
C GLY A 113 -20.99 -9.94 12.73
N VAL A 114 -19.66 -10.15 12.76
CA VAL A 114 -18.75 -9.68 11.72
C VAL A 114 -18.60 -10.74 10.64
N VAL A 115 -18.95 -10.39 9.40
CA VAL A 115 -18.84 -11.29 8.24
C VAL A 115 -17.48 -11.08 7.56
N LEU A 116 -16.69 -12.14 7.46
CA LEU A 116 -15.39 -12.11 6.80
C LEU A 116 -15.48 -12.73 5.40
N HIS A 117 -15.19 -11.94 4.38
CA HIS A 117 -15.07 -12.39 3.00
C HIS A 117 -13.60 -12.56 2.61
N THR A 118 -13.26 -13.63 1.89
CA THR A 118 -11.95 -13.78 1.25
C THR A 118 -12.13 -13.69 -0.26
N THR A 119 -11.28 -12.90 -0.91
CA THR A 119 -11.35 -12.71 -2.37
C THR A 119 -10.94 -13.98 -3.10
N GLY A 120 -11.72 -14.38 -4.09
CA GLY A 120 -11.43 -15.56 -4.93
C GLY A 120 -11.33 -15.18 -6.41
N THR A 121 -10.66 -16.00 -7.20
CA THR A 121 -10.48 -15.78 -8.64
C THR A 121 -11.77 -15.95 -9.45
N ALA A 122 -12.71 -16.74 -8.96
CA ALA A 122 -13.97 -17.07 -9.63
C ALA A 122 -15.21 -16.55 -8.87
N ASP A 123 -15.02 -15.61 -7.93
CA ASP A 123 -16.11 -15.08 -7.11
C ASP A 123 -16.97 -14.12 -7.93
N ARG A 124 -18.19 -14.56 -8.28
CA ARG A 124 -19.17 -13.75 -9.04
C ARG A 124 -19.72 -12.57 -8.25
N ASP A 125 -19.71 -12.67 -6.92
CA ASP A 125 -20.26 -11.66 -6.01
C ASP A 125 -19.18 -10.76 -5.40
N LEU A 126 -17.94 -10.85 -5.92
CA LEU A 126 -16.79 -10.10 -5.42
C LEU A 126 -17.07 -8.59 -5.36
N ARG A 127 -17.74 -8.05 -6.38
CA ARG A 127 -18.07 -6.62 -6.44
C ARG A 127 -18.99 -6.23 -5.29
N GLU A 128 -20.04 -7.00 -5.04
CA GLU A 128 -21.01 -6.75 -3.97
C GLU A 128 -20.36 -6.88 -2.59
N LYS A 129 -19.62 -7.96 -2.35
CA LYS A 129 -18.84 -8.17 -1.12
C LYS A 129 -17.85 -7.03 -0.86
N THR A 130 -17.20 -6.52 -1.90
CA THR A 130 -16.25 -5.42 -1.77
C THR A 130 -16.95 -4.11 -1.40
N ILE A 131 -18.10 -3.81 -2.01
CA ILE A 131 -18.88 -2.58 -1.76
C ILE A 131 -19.49 -2.61 -0.36
N SER A 132 -19.99 -3.76 0.10
CA SER A 132 -20.60 -3.90 1.42
C SER A 132 -19.59 -4.01 2.56
N SER A 133 -18.31 -4.20 2.28
CA SER A 133 -17.26 -4.29 3.29
C SER A 133 -16.76 -2.91 3.71
N PHE A 134 -16.73 -2.65 5.02
CA PHE A 134 -16.17 -1.39 5.56
C PHE A 134 -14.65 -1.45 5.76
N VAL A 135 -14.07 -2.65 5.90
CA VAL A 135 -12.63 -2.86 6.00
C VAL A 135 -12.14 -3.76 4.88
N GLY A 136 -11.06 -3.34 4.21
CA GLY A 136 -10.31 -4.13 3.25
C GLY A 136 -8.91 -4.45 3.75
N ILE A 137 -8.53 -5.75 3.72
CA ILE A 137 -7.22 -6.21 4.19
C ILE A 137 -6.43 -6.75 3.01
N THR A 138 -5.24 -6.19 2.79
CA THR A 138 -4.35 -6.58 1.69
C THR A 138 -2.99 -7.01 2.19
N ALA A 139 -2.25 -7.77 1.35
CA ALA A 139 -0.85 -8.12 1.57
C ALA A 139 0.01 -7.55 0.44
N PRO A 140 0.42 -6.28 0.53
CA PRO A 140 1.29 -5.70 -0.48
C PRO A 140 2.67 -6.36 -0.45
N PRO A 141 3.26 -6.67 -1.63
CA PRO A 141 4.58 -7.28 -1.71
C PRO A 141 5.72 -6.36 -1.24
N TRP A 142 5.54 -5.04 -1.28
CA TRP A 142 6.55 -4.09 -0.82
C TRP A 142 5.94 -2.89 -0.10
N GLY A 143 6.74 -2.33 0.83
CA GLY A 143 6.55 -1.03 1.44
C GLY A 143 7.79 -0.16 1.27
N VAL A 144 7.64 1.15 1.28
CA VAL A 144 8.71 2.14 1.15
C VAL A 144 8.68 3.07 2.36
N ALA A 145 9.77 3.09 3.13
CA ALA A 145 9.82 3.82 4.39
C ALA A 145 9.76 5.34 4.22
N ASP A 146 10.56 5.91 3.30
CA ASP A 146 10.67 7.36 3.12
C ASP A 146 9.39 8.06 2.71
N SER A 147 8.55 7.37 1.96
CA SER A 147 7.29 7.92 1.45
C SER A 147 6.06 7.34 2.10
N ALA A 148 6.24 6.46 3.10
CA ALA A 148 5.17 5.70 3.73
C ALA A 148 4.20 5.09 2.71
N THR A 149 4.76 4.50 1.65
CA THR A 149 4.01 3.95 0.53
C THR A 149 3.97 2.43 0.64
N VAL A 150 2.81 1.82 0.42
CA VAL A 150 2.71 0.39 0.11
C VAL A 150 2.43 0.20 -1.37
N VAL A 151 2.99 -0.87 -1.93
CA VAL A 151 2.85 -1.18 -3.36
C VAL A 151 2.00 -2.43 -3.51
N GLN A 152 0.78 -2.24 -3.96
CA GLN A 152 -0.15 -3.35 -4.22
C GLN A 152 -0.09 -3.77 -5.67
N ILE A 153 0.10 -5.06 -5.92
CA ILE A 153 0.04 -5.66 -7.26
C ILE A 153 -1.29 -6.39 -7.40
N THR A 154 -1.93 -6.25 -8.55
CA THR A 154 -3.12 -7.03 -8.89
C THR A 154 -2.69 -8.44 -9.32
N MET A 155 -3.17 -9.44 -8.58
CA MET A 155 -2.92 -10.86 -8.83
C MET A 155 -4.23 -11.65 -8.70
N PRO A 156 -4.29 -12.89 -9.19
CA PRO A 156 -5.42 -13.78 -8.91
C PRO A 156 -5.69 -13.88 -7.40
N GLY A 157 -6.94 -13.67 -6.97
CA GLY A 157 -7.30 -13.61 -5.55
C GLY A 157 -6.87 -12.34 -4.80
N GLN A 158 -6.23 -11.37 -5.47
CA GLN A 158 -5.75 -10.14 -4.85
C GLN A 158 -6.13 -8.89 -5.68
N PRO A 159 -7.42 -8.59 -5.80
CA PRO A 159 -7.88 -7.46 -6.58
C PRO A 159 -7.56 -6.14 -5.87
N ARG A 160 -7.18 -5.12 -6.65
CA ARG A 160 -6.92 -3.77 -6.10
C ARG A 160 -8.14 -3.10 -5.47
N SER A 161 -9.36 -3.54 -5.82
CA SER A 161 -10.59 -3.01 -5.24
C SER A 161 -10.64 -3.17 -3.72
N THR A 162 -10.01 -4.20 -3.16
CA THR A 162 -9.91 -4.43 -1.71
C THR A 162 -9.18 -3.30 -0.98
N SER A 163 -8.26 -2.60 -1.64
CA SER A 163 -7.54 -1.45 -1.06
C SER A 163 -8.17 -0.10 -1.37
N LEU A 164 -9.15 -0.05 -2.29
CA LEU A 164 -9.66 1.22 -2.84
C LEU A 164 -11.11 1.52 -2.46
N VAL A 165 -11.94 0.48 -2.25
CA VAL A 165 -13.40 0.64 -2.08
C VAL A 165 -13.80 0.70 -0.61
N PRO A 166 -13.34 -0.19 0.30
CA PRO A 166 -13.68 -0.12 1.72
C PRO A 166 -13.25 1.20 2.36
N ALA A 167 -14.01 1.65 3.34
CA ALA A 167 -13.75 2.90 4.06
C ALA A 167 -12.42 2.87 4.85
N ILE A 168 -11.99 1.69 5.27
CA ILE A 168 -10.74 1.45 6.00
C ILE A 168 -9.89 0.45 5.23
N HIS A 169 -8.63 0.82 4.95
CA HIS A 169 -7.66 -0.09 4.33
C HIS A 169 -6.60 -0.51 5.36
N ILE A 170 -6.40 -1.81 5.52
CA ILE A 170 -5.34 -2.39 6.35
C ILE A 170 -4.38 -3.15 5.45
N ALA A 171 -3.14 -2.70 5.37
CA ALA A 171 -2.06 -3.34 4.63
C ALA A 171 -1.18 -4.16 5.57
N LEU A 172 -1.12 -5.47 5.36
CA LEU A 172 -0.23 -6.38 6.08
C LEU A 172 1.09 -6.47 5.34
N LEU A 173 2.16 -5.94 5.92
CA LEU A 173 3.48 -5.87 5.30
C LEU A 173 4.50 -6.66 6.10
N ARG A 174 5.24 -7.56 5.47
CA ARG A 174 6.39 -8.19 6.12
C ARG A 174 7.53 -7.17 6.26
N LEU A 175 8.19 -7.14 7.41
CA LEU A 175 9.35 -6.28 7.63
C LEU A 175 10.47 -6.51 6.61
N GLU A 176 10.65 -7.74 6.18
CA GLU A 176 11.65 -8.11 5.17
C GLU A 176 11.42 -7.44 3.81
N ASN A 177 10.18 -7.04 3.52
CA ASN A 177 9.74 -6.39 2.29
C ASN A 177 9.67 -4.86 2.42
N LEU A 178 10.16 -4.30 3.54
CA LEU A 178 10.25 -2.86 3.72
C LEU A 178 11.53 -2.33 3.08
N LEU A 179 11.39 -1.46 2.11
CA LEU A 179 12.44 -0.79 1.36
C LEU A 179 12.71 0.59 1.95
N ALA A 180 13.93 1.11 1.74
CA ALA A 180 14.29 2.43 2.24
C ALA A 180 13.60 3.55 1.46
N ASP A 181 13.69 3.50 0.13
CA ASP A 181 13.24 4.57 -0.77
C ASP A 181 12.68 4.02 -2.09
N LEU A 182 12.13 4.94 -2.90
CA LEU A 182 11.59 4.60 -4.22
C LEU A 182 12.67 4.12 -5.20
N THR A 183 13.94 4.47 -4.99
CA THR A 183 15.03 4.03 -5.87
C THR A 183 15.21 2.51 -5.75
N GLU A 184 15.13 1.99 -4.54
CA GLU A 184 15.16 0.55 -4.27
C GLU A 184 13.96 -0.17 -4.90
N LEU A 185 12.76 0.41 -4.74
CA LEU A 185 11.56 -0.14 -5.36
C LEU A 185 11.67 -0.19 -6.88
N TYR A 186 12.09 0.90 -7.52
CA TYR A 186 12.26 0.92 -8.98
C TYR A 186 13.35 -0.03 -9.48
N ALA A 187 14.40 -0.28 -8.70
CA ALA A 187 15.39 -1.30 -9.02
C ALA A 187 14.77 -2.70 -9.07
N ILE A 188 13.91 -3.03 -8.09
CA ILE A 188 13.18 -4.31 -8.05
C ILE A 188 12.21 -4.41 -9.23
N LEU A 189 11.36 -3.40 -9.43
CA LEU A 189 10.37 -3.40 -10.53
C LEU A 189 11.00 -3.45 -11.92
N ARG A 190 12.23 -2.97 -12.06
CA ARG A 190 12.99 -3.05 -13.32
C ARG A 190 13.56 -4.44 -13.55
N ARG A 191 13.99 -5.13 -12.49
CA ARG A 191 14.45 -6.52 -12.57
C ARG A 191 13.31 -7.48 -12.83
N ASP A 192 12.23 -7.32 -12.05
CA ASP A 192 11.07 -8.20 -12.05
C ASP A 192 9.79 -7.38 -12.29
N PRO A 193 9.52 -6.99 -13.55
CA PRO A 193 8.33 -6.20 -13.86
C PRO A 193 7.07 -7.04 -13.61
N PRO A 194 6.08 -6.49 -12.90
CA PRO A 194 4.84 -7.21 -12.62
C PRO A 194 4.07 -7.48 -13.92
N ALA A 195 3.47 -8.68 -14.00
CA ALA A 195 2.66 -9.08 -15.16
C ALA A 195 1.33 -8.31 -15.29
N SER A 196 0.95 -7.55 -14.26
CA SER A 196 -0.31 -6.80 -14.19
C SER A 196 -0.09 -5.41 -13.61
N SER A 197 -1.18 -4.67 -13.37
CA SER A 197 -1.14 -3.34 -12.80
C SER A 197 -0.68 -3.35 -11.33
N TYR A 198 0.03 -2.31 -10.95
CA TYR A 198 0.38 -2.03 -9.55
C TYR A 198 -0.09 -0.63 -9.16
N VAL A 199 -0.32 -0.46 -7.87
CA VAL A 199 -0.78 0.80 -7.28
C VAL A 199 0.15 1.18 -6.14
N PHE A 200 0.61 2.44 -6.14
CA PHE A 200 1.30 3.05 -5.02
C PHE A 200 0.27 3.72 -4.12
N ILE A 201 0.22 3.33 -2.84
CA ILE A 201 -0.73 3.84 -1.86
C ILE A 201 0.05 4.51 -0.74
N SER A 202 -0.04 5.84 -0.64
CA SER A 202 0.67 6.67 0.32
C SER A 202 -0.33 7.38 1.25
N GLY A 203 -0.92 6.62 2.15
CA GLY A 203 -1.90 7.12 3.11
C GLY A 203 -3.35 7.09 2.62
N PRO A 204 -4.29 7.56 3.48
CA PRO A 204 -5.72 7.60 3.19
C PRO A 204 -6.06 8.62 2.10
N SER A 205 -7.24 8.45 1.50
CA SER A 205 -7.75 9.37 0.47
C SER A 205 -7.97 10.77 1.04
N LYS A 206 -7.37 11.77 0.38
CA LYS A 206 -7.50 13.18 0.72
C LYS A 206 -7.87 13.97 -0.53
N THR A 207 -8.95 14.72 -0.46
CA THR A 207 -9.38 15.65 -1.51
C THR A 207 -9.44 17.05 -0.93
N ALA A 208 -8.78 18.01 -1.58
CA ALA A 208 -8.94 19.42 -1.26
C ALA A 208 -10.10 19.96 -2.12
N ASP A 209 -11.17 20.40 -1.48
CA ASP A 209 -12.27 21.06 -2.16
C ASP A 209 -11.92 22.52 -2.50
N ILE A 210 -12.69 23.11 -3.43
CA ILE A 210 -12.56 24.48 -3.93
C ILE A 210 -12.66 25.52 -2.77
N GLU A 211 -13.31 25.16 -1.65
CA GLU A 211 -13.43 25.99 -0.43
C GLU A 211 -12.30 25.77 0.60
N SER A 212 -11.17 25.16 0.23
CA SER A 212 -10.02 24.90 1.12
C SER A 212 -10.31 23.97 2.31
N LYS A 213 -11.39 23.20 2.28
CA LYS A 213 -11.67 22.16 3.27
C LYS A 213 -11.11 20.83 2.79
N LEU A 214 -10.28 20.22 3.64
CA LEU A 214 -9.77 18.87 3.41
C LEU A 214 -10.88 17.85 3.70
N VAL A 215 -11.31 17.11 2.67
CA VAL A 215 -12.28 16.02 2.79
C VAL A 215 -11.54 14.69 2.74
N HIS A 216 -11.75 13.84 3.75
CA HIS A 216 -11.21 12.50 3.80
C HIS A 216 -12.20 11.48 3.20
N GLY A 217 -11.70 10.56 2.39
CA GLY A 217 -12.50 9.41 1.93
C GLY A 217 -13.40 9.64 0.72
N ALA A 218 -13.30 10.78 0.01
CA ALA A 218 -14.17 11.06 -1.14
C ALA A 218 -13.96 10.09 -2.33
N HIS A 219 -12.74 9.58 -2.50
CA HIS A 219 -12.37 8.73 -3.65
C HIS A 219 -11.56 7.48 -3.25
N GLY A 220 -11.69 7.02 -2.01
CA GLY A 220 -10.95 5.88 -1.48
C GLY A 220 -11.06 5.81 0.05
N PRO A 221 -10.28 4.93 0.70
CA PRO A 221 -10.33 4.76 2.14
C PRO A 221 -10.10 6.08 2.90
N ARG A 222 -10.98 6.37 3.86
CA ARG A 222 -10.83 7.52 4.76
C ARG A 222 -9.75 7.30 5.82
N GLU A 223 -9.45 6.02 6.10
CA GLU A 223 -8.48 5.60 7.10
C GLU A 223 -7.60 4.48 6.55
N MET A 224 -6.33 4.51 6.89
CA MET A 224 -5.36 3.52 6.44
C MET A 224 -4.43 3.10 7.57
N HIS A 225 -4.21 1.79 7.66
CA HIS A 225 -3.27 1.17 8.58
C HIS A 225 -2.25 0.33 7.83
N VAL A 226 -1.01 0.36 8.28
CA VAL A 226 0.04 -0.59 7.87
C VAL A 226 0.45 -1.38 9.09
N VAL A 227 0.24 -2.69 9.05
CA VAL A 227 0.69 -3.61 10.09
C VAL A 227 1.96 -4.30 9.60
N VAL A 228 3.09 -3.92 10.16
CA VAL A 228 4.41 -4.47 9.81
C VAL A 228 4.70 -5.66 10.70
N VAL A 229 4.89 -6.83 10.06
CA VAL A 229 5.14 -8.10 10.76
C VAL A 229 6.63 -8.43 10.73
N ASP A 230 7.23 -8.53 11.91
CA ASP A 230 8.60 -9.06 12.09
C ASP A 230 8.50 -10.55 12.47
N LEU A 231 8.89 -11.43 11.56
CA LEU A 231 8.86 -12.89 11.76
C LEU A 231 10.11 -13.43 12.48
N THR A 232 11.06 -12.56 12.83
CA THR A 232 12.34 -12.93 13.46
C THR A 232 12.40 -12.57 14.94
N ARG A 233 11.25 -12.21 15.52
CA ARG A 233 11.08 -11.94 16.96
C ARG A 233 10.36 -13.06 17.67
#